data_540081fbfaaa51d34b50755903980c2d
#
_entry.id   540081fbfaaa51d34b50755903980c2d
#
_cell.length_a   1.000
_cell.length_b   1.000
_cell.length_c   1.000
_cell.angle_alpha   90.00
_cell.angle_beta   90.00
_cell.angle_gamma   90.00
#
_symmetry.space_group_name_H-M   'P 1'
#
loop_
_entity.id
_entity.type
_entity.pdbx_description
1 polymer ?
#
loop_
_entity_poly.entity_id
_entity_poly.type
_entity_poly.pdbx_seq_one_letter_code
_entity_poly.pdbx_strand_id
1 'polypeptide(L)'
;LSCDPPFRSRLIENVLESCSTRREVHARIERCRVFVGTVATFSSKTDMFRLKTFDVAIVDEATQILEPQLLGLLCARNVAGNNAIGKFILIGDHKQLPAVVLQSESQSEVCEECLQSIGLYNLKDSLFERLYRTVSANHSSPTTQRFYDMLCRQGRMNVEVAQFPNRAFYGGLLEAVGLPHQQGKLVLAPGLESDEFADVLVSR
;
A
#
# COMPACT_ATOMS: atom_id res chain seq x y z
N LEU A 1 21.15 -2.35 1.43
CA LEU A 1 20.16 -2.38 0.34
C LEU A 1 20.91 -2.37 -0.98
N SER A 2 20.85 -3.48 -1.75
CA SER A 2 21.37 -3.49 -3.11
C SER A 2 20.43 -2.68 -4.01
N CYS A 3 20.87 -1.52 -4.42
CA CYS A 3 20.15 -0.70 -5.39
C CYS A 3 20.82 -0.87 -6.75
N ASP A 4 20.02 -1.00 -7.82
CA ASP A 4 20.55 -1.08 -9.18
C ASP A 4 21.44 0.12 -9.51
N PRO A 5 22.55 -0.09 -10.25
CA PRO A 5 23.54 0.94 -10.51
C PRO A 5 22.99 2.30 -10.99
N PRO A 6 21.99 2.36 -11.90
CA PRO A 6 21.47 3.63 -12.39
C PRO A 6 20.73 4.47 -11.30
N PHE A 7 20.29 3.83 -10.20
CA PHE A 7 19.56 4.54 -9.14
C PHE A 7 20.42 4.89 -7.91
N ARG A 8 21.64 4.35 -7.81
CA ARG A 8 22.52 4.62 -6.66
C ARG A 8 22.80 6.10 -6.44
N SER A 9 22.98 6.87 -7.49
CA SER A 9 23.21 8.31 -7.41
C SER A 9 21.99 9.10 -6.90
N ARG A 10 20.84 8.47 -6.80
CA ARG A 10 19.58 9.07 -6.32
C ARG A 10 19.27 8.69 -4.87
N LEU A 11 20.05 7.79 -4.27
CA LEU A 11 19.92 7.52 -2.85
C LEU A 11 20.25 8.78 -2.05
N ILE A 12 19.46 9.06 -1.03
CA ILE A 12 19.59 10.30 -0.25
C ILE A 12 21.00 10.43 0.37
N GLU A 13 21.59 9.33 0.80
CA GLU A 13 22.95 9.27 1.34
C GLU A 13 23.98 9.79 0.31
N ASN A 14 23.95 9.26 -0.91
CA ASN A 14 24.87 9.69 -1.97
C ASN A 14 24.61 11.12 -2.43
N VAL A 15 23.34 11.56 -2.41
CA VAL A 15 22.98 12.95 -2.68
C VAL A 15 23.54 13.88 -1.62
N LEU A 16 23.45 13.50 -0.34
CA LEU A 16 23.98 14.28 0.79
C LEU A 16 25.50 14.34 0.78
N GLU A 17 26.19 13.23 0.46
CA GLU A 17 27.65 13.20 0.31
C GLU A 17 28.16 14.15 -0.79
N SER A 18 27.36 14.41 -1.82
CA SER A 18 27.69 15.36 -2.88
C SER A 18 27.50 16.84 -2.52
N CYS A 19 26.92 17.13 -1.34
CA CYS A 19 26.64 18.47 -0.87
C CYS A 19 27.66 18.89 0.18
N SER A 20 28.28 20.04 0.00
CA SER A 20 29.27 20.59 0.92
C SER A 20 28.65 21.48 2.02
N THR A 21 27.44 21.99 1.79
CA THR A 21 26.77 22.92 2.70
C THR A 21 25.32 22.55 2.94
N ARG A 22 24.77 22.96 4.10
CA ARG A 22 23.35 22.81 4.42
C ARG A 22 22.45 23.50 3.37
N ARG A 23 22.90 24.61 2.79
CA ARG A 23 22.16 25.32 1.75
C ARG A 23 22.02 24.51 0.47
N GLU A 24 23.06 23.79 0.10
CA GLU A 24 23.01 22.88 -1.06
C GLU A 24 22.06 21.71 -0.82
N VAL A 25 22.10 21.10 0.38
CA VAL A 25 21.15 20.06 0.78
C VAL A 25 19.72 20.56 0.67
N HIS A 26 19.42 21.73 1.23
CA HIS A 26 18.09 22.32 1.16
C HIS A 26 17.64 22.55 -0.28
N ALA A 27 18.49 23.17 -1.11
CA ALA A 27 18.19 23.39 -2.52
C ALA A 27 17.95 22.10 -3.31
N ARG A 28 18.65 21.00 -2.96
CA ARG A 28 18.41 19.67 -3.56
C ARG A 28 17.05 19.10 -3.17
N ILE A 29 16.71 19.17 -1.89
CA ILE A 29 15.41 18.73 -1.37
C ILE A 29 14.28 19.52 -2.03
N GLU A 30 14.39 20.84 -2.09
CA GLU A 30 13.37 21.69 -2.72
C GLU A 30 13.11 21.36 -4.19
N ARG A 31 14.17 21.10 -4.96
CA ARG A 31 14.07 20.78 -6.39
C ARG A 31 13.55 19.38 -6.65
N CYS A 32 13.72 18.45 -5.72
CA CYS A 32 13.26 17.09 -5.89
C CYS A 32 11.73 17.03 -5.84
N ARG A 33 11.11 16.50 -6.87
CA ARG A 33 9.64 16.41 -6.97
C ARG A 33 9.08 15.09 -6.46
N VAL A 34 9.87 14.03 -6.48
CA VAL A 34 9.45 12.68 -6.10
C VAL A 34 10.41 12.14 -5.05
N PHE A 35 9.85 11.70 -3.93
CA PHE A 35 10.56 11.01 -2.86
C PHE A 35 9.99 9.62 -2.72
N VAL A 36 10.84 8.61 -2.60
CA VAL A 36 10.45 7.21 -2.42
C VAL A 36 11.16 6.67 -1.18
N GLY A 37 10.43 5.99 -0.33
CA GLY A 37 10.97 5.38 0.87
C GLY A 37 9.93 4.56 1.61
N THR A 38 10.33 3.92 2.70
CA THR A 38 9.39 3.19 3.55
C THR A 38 8.66 4.16 4.49
N VAL A 39 7.48 3.78 4.96
CA VAL A 39 6.73 4.53 5.98
C VAL A 39 7.59 4.78 7.21
N ALA A 40 8.33 3.76 7.68
CA ALA A 40 9.23 3.89 8.82
C ALA A 40 10.31 4.96 8.60
N THR A 41 10.88 5.04 7.40
CA THR A 41 11.87 6.08 7.05
C THR A 41 11.26 7.46 7.14
N PHE A 42 10.11 7.68 6.55
CA PHE A 42 9.45 8.98 6.58
C PHE A 42 8.95 9.37 7.97
N SER A 43 8.42 8.42 8.73
CA SER A 43 7.96 8.66 10.11
C SER A 43 9.12 9.00 11.07
N SER A 44 10.33 8.48 10.82
CA SER A 44 11.51 8.79 11.62
C SER A 44 12.23 10.09 11.22
N LYS A 45 12.02 10.57 9.98
CA LYS A 45 12.68 11.77 9.42
C LYS A 45 11.69 12.90 9.22
N THR A 46 10.89 13.20 10.23
CA THR A 46 9.84 14.23 10.19
C THR A 46 10.36 15.65 9.90
N ASP A 47 11.63 15.93 10.20
CA ASP A 47 12.25 17.22 9.87
C ASP A 47 12.27 17.54 8.37
N MET A 48 12.20 16.54 7.51
CA MET A 48 12.07 16.72 6.08
C MET A 48 10.78 17.47 5.71
N PHE A 49 9.70 17.25 6.43
CA PHE A 49 8.42 17.91 6.22
C PHE A 49 8.44 19.39 6.63
N ARG A 50 9.41 19.79 7.43
CA ARG A 50 9.65 21.21 7.74
C ARG A 50 10.37 21.92 6.58
N LEU A 51 11.15 21.19 5.80
CA LEU A 51 11.91 21.73 4.66
C LEU A 51 11.06 21.79 3.39
N LYS A 52 10.09 20.89 3.23
CA LYS A 52 9.31 20.78 2.01
C LYS A 52 7.88 20.30 2.30
N THR A 53 6.92 20.91 1.62
CA THR A 53 5.54 20.41 1.54
C THR A 53 5.36 19.53 0.32
N PHE A 54 4.44 18.56 0.42
CA PHE A 54 4.11 17.61 -0.64
C PHE A 54 2.63 17.76 -1.02
N ASP A 55 2.36 17.80 -2.30
CA ASP A 55 0.98 17.86 -2.79
C ASP A 55 0.25 16.54 -2.52
N VAL A 56 0.95 15.41 -2.73
CA VAL A 56 0.38 14.06 -2.63
C VAL A 56 1.38 13.10 -2.00
N ALA A 57 0.91 12.29 -1.08
CA ALA A 57 1.57 11.05 -0.63
C ALA A 57 0.81 9.84 -1.17
N ILE A 58 1.51 8.93 -1.83
CA ILE A 58 0.97 7.65 -2.30
C ILE A 58 1.53 6.57 -1.39
N VAL A 59 0.66 5.83 -0.74
CA VAL A 59 1.01 4.72 0.15
C VAL A 59 0.57 3.43 -0.52
N ASP A 60 1.54 2.65 -0.96
CA ASP A 60 1.31 1.34 -1.56
C ASP A 60 1.26 0.26 -0.48
N GLU A 61 0.52 -0.83 -0.73
CA GLU A 61 0.25 -1.90 0.24
C GLU A 61 -0.28 -1.38 1.59
N ALA A 62 -1.16 -0.36 1.53
CA ALA A 62 -1.65 0.36 2.71
C ALA A 62 -2.45 -0.53 3.69
N THR A 63 -2.93 -1.67 3.25
CA THR A 63 -3.60 -2.69 4.10
C THR A 63 -2.62 -3.44 5.00
N GLN A 64 -1.33 -3.44 4.68
CA GLN A 64 -0.28 -4.06 5.48
C GLN A 64 0.37 -3.09 6.48
N ILE A 65 -0.12 -1.85 6.56
CA ILE A 65 0.41 -0.81 7.43
C ILE A 65 -0.63 -0.48 8.50
N LEU A 66 -0.28 -0.72 9.76
CA LEU A 66 -1.15 -0.37 10.88
C LEU A 66 -1.36 1.14 10.96
N GLU A 67 -2.56 1.57 11.33
CA GLU A 67 -2.87 2.99 11.40
C GLU A 67 -1.89 3.81 12.27
N PRO A 68 -1.45 3.33 13.45
CA PRO A 68 -0.46 4.06 14.25
C PRO A 68 0.87 4.33 13.53
N GLN A 69 1.27 3.47 12.59
CA GLN A 69 2.51 3.65 11.83
C GLN A 69 2.43 4.81 10.83
N LEU A 70 1.22 5.17 10.39
CA LEU A 70 0.98 6.30 9.47
C LEU A 70 0.84 7.65 10.19
N LEU A 71 0.64 7.68 11.51
CA LEU A 71 0.39 8.92 12.26
C LEU A 71 1.49 9.95 12.06
N GLY A 72 2.75 9.54 11.99
CA GLY A 72 3.87 10.45 11.74
C GLY A 72 3.75 11.21 10.42
N LEU A 73 3.21 10.58 9.39
CA LEU A 73 2.96 11.23 8.10
C LEU A 73 1.66 12.04 8.10
N LEU A 74 0.59 11.49 8.66
CA LEU A 74 -0.73 12.14 8.70
C LEU A 74 -0.69 13.45 9.49
N CYS A 75 0.10 13.46 10.58
CA CYS A 75 0.26 14.61 11.46
C CYS A 75 1.44 15.52 11.09
N ALA A 76 2.17 15.22 10.00
CA ALA A 76 3.33 16.01 9.59
C ALA A 76 2.96 17.48 9.33
N ARG A 77 3.76 18.39 9.91
CA ARG A 77 3.54 19.83 9.80
C ARG A 77 4.75 20.52 9.17
N ASN A 78 4.50 21.52 8.35
CA ASN A 78 5.54 22.40 7.84
C ASN A 78 5.94 23.46 8.89
N VAL A 79 6.91 24.30 8.56
CA VAL A 79 7.38 25.37 9.49
C VAL A 79 6.31 26.38 9.87
N ALA A 80 5.27 26.55 9.06
CA ALA A 80 4.15 27.43 9.34
C ALA A 80 3.03 26.77 10.17
N GLY A 81 3.21 25.48 10.56
CA GLY A 81 2.21 24.72 11.32
C GLY A 81 1.08 24.14 10.47
N ASN A 82 1.11 24.33 9.14
CA ASN A 82 0.13 23.76 8.24
C ASN A 82 0.47 22.28 7.91
N ASN A 83 -0.49 21.55 7.37
CA ASN A 83 -0.25 20.20 6.89
C ASN A 83 0.90 20.18 5.89
N ALA A 84 1.88 19.32 6.12
CA ALA A 84 3.01 19.17 5.21
C ALA A 84 2.68 18.32 3.98
N ILE A 85 1.60 17.52 4.05
CA ILE A 85 1.10 16.70 2.96
C ILE A 85 -0.35 17.11 2.69
N GLY A 86 -0.63 17.45 1.43
CA GLY A 86 -1.95 17.96 1.02
C GLY A 86 -2.99 16.88 0.81
N LYS A 87 -2.59 15.72 0.26
CA LYS A 87 -3.51 14.61 -0.07
C LYS A 87 -2.82 13.27 0.13
N PHE A 88 -3.59 12.27 0.57
CA PHE A 88 -3.15 10.87 0.62
C PHE A 88 -3.92 10.03 -0.41
N ILE A 89 -3.19 9.15 -1.10
CA ILE A 89 -3.74 8.09 -1.93
C ILE A 89 -3.27 6.78 -1.30
N LEU A 90 -4.20 5.99 -0.81
CA LEU A 90 -3.92 4.69 -0.22
C LEU A 90 -4.23 3.61 -1.27
N ILE A 91 -3.25 2.79 -1.59
CA ILE A 91 -3.39 1.66 -2.51
C ILE A 91 -3.23 0.40 -1.68
N GLY A 92 -4.15 -0.55 -1.82
CA GLY A 92 -4.11 -1.78 -1.04
C GLY A 92 -5.26 -2.70 -1.40
N ASP A 93 -5.24 -3.88 -0.81
CA ASP A 93 -6.24 -4.92 -1.01
C ASP A 93 -6.58 -5.60 0.32
N HIS A 94 -7.73 -5.24 0.88
CA HIS A 94 -8.21 -5.77 2.17
C HIS A 94 -8.70 -7.24 2.08
N LYS A 95 -8.66 -7.85 0.90
CA LYS A 95 -8.94 -9.28 0.70
C LYS A 95 -7.67 -10.13 0.71
N GLN A 96 -6.50 -9.49 0.68
CA GLN A 96 -5.20 -10.13 0.84
C GLN A 96 -4.79 -10.19 2.33
N LEU A 97 -3.57 -10.68 2.59
CA LEU A 97 -3.07 -10.82 3.96
C LEU A 97 -2.96 -9.46 4.66
N PRO A 98 -3.49 -9.33 5.88
CA PRO A 98 -3.38 -8.11 6.67
C PRO A 98 -1.96 -7.93 7.21
N ALA A 99 -1.73 -6.80 7.88
CA ALA A 99 -0.52 -6.56 8.65
C ALA A 99 -0.32 -7.63 9.74
N VAL A 100 0.95 -7.99 9.97
CA VAL A 100 1.29 -8.91 11.07
C VAL A 100 1.22 -8.16 12.39
N VAL A 101 0.37 -8.65 13.31
CA VAL A 101 0.18 -8.09 14.64
C VAL A 101 0.49 -9.14 15.68
N LEU A 102 1.34 -8.81 16.64
CA LEU A 102 1.76 -9.71 17.72
C LEU A 102 0.85 -9.61 18.96
N GLN A 103 0.13 -8.50 19.10
CA GLN A 103 -0.79 -8.26 20.23
C GLN A 103 -2.04 -9.11 20.10
N SER A 104 -2.58 -9.52 21.25
CA SER A 104 -3.89 -10.19 21.30
C SER A 104 -5.02 -9.22 20.96
N GLU A 105 -6.22 -9.75 20.67
CA GLU A 105 -7.42 -8.98 20.39
C GLU A 105 -7.69 -7.95 21.49
N SER A 106 -7.69 -8.42 22.74
CA SER A 106 -7.96 -7.59 23.92
C SER A 106 -6.91 -6.51 24.19
N GLN A 107 -5.68 -6.69 23.72
CA GLN A 107 -4.61 -5.69 23.86
C GLN A 107 -4.68 -4.58 22.80
N SER A 108 -5.35 -4.84 21.71
CA SER A 108 -5.47 -3.91 20.58
C SER A 108 -6.86 -3.27 20.48
N GLU A 109 -7.81 -3.69 21.32
CA GLU A 109 -9.15 -3.12 21.40
C GLU A 109 -9.12 -1.66 21.84
N VAL A 110 -9.95 -0.83 21.22
CA VAL A 110 -10.10 0.59 21.52
C VAL A 110 -11.38 0.78 22.30
N CYS A 111 -11.26 1.26 23.54
CA CYS A 111 -12.39 1.47 24.46
C CYS A 111 -12.89 2.92 24.48
N GLU A 112 -12.13 3.86 23.98
CA GLU A 112 -12.47 5.29 23.98
C GLU A 112 -13.57 5.61 22.98
N GLU A 113 -14.70 6.11 23.46
CA GLU A 113 -15.88 6.44 22.66
C GLU A 113 -15.57 7.44 21.52
N CYS A 114 -14.68 8.40 21.76
CA CYS A 114 -14.28 9.38 20.74
C CYS A 114 -13.53 8.74 19.58
N LEU A 115 -12.75 7.68 19.79
CA LEU A 115 -12.07 6.93 18.75
C LEU A 115 -13.02 5.96 18.04
N GLN A 116 -13.91 5.31 18.81
CA GLN A 116 -14.95 4.46 18.21
C GLN A 116 -15.90 5.26 17.31
N SER A 117 -16.20 6.52 17.66
CA SER A 117 -17.09 7.38 16.86
C SER A 117 -16.54 7.68 15.45
N ILE A 118 -15.21 7.60 15.25
CA ILE A 118 -14.57 7.70 13.94
C ILE A 118 -14.29 6.34 13.28
N GLY A 119 -14.86 5.25 13.84
CA GLY A 119 -14.74 3.90 13.30
C GLY A 119 -13.46 3.17 13.69
N LEU A 120 -12.69 3.65 14.66
CA LEU A 120 -11.49 2.98 15.18
C LEU A 120 -11.86 2.11 16.39
N TYR A 121 -12.04 0.82 16.15
CA TYR A 121 -12.41 -0.16 17.17
C TYR A 121 -11.23 -1.03 17.59
N ASN A 122 -10.22 -1.16 16.75
CA ASN A 122 -9.06 -1.99 17.01
C ASN A 122 -7.79 -1.43 16.36
N LEU A 123 -6.68 -1.35 17.10
CA LEU A 123 -5.40 -0.82 16.63
C LEU A 123 -4.66 -1.76 15.67
N LYS A 124 -5.14 -2.99 15.50
CA LYS A 124 -4.62 -3.93 14.49
C LYS A 124 -5.19 -3.68 13.09
N ASP A 125 -6.23 -2.85 12.97
CA ASP A 125 -6.78 -2.47 11.68
C ASP A 125 -5.84 -1.50 10.96
N SER A 126 -5.78 -1.60 9.65
CA SER A 126 -5.13 -0.59 8.83
C SER A 126 -6.04 0.64 8.66
N LEU A 127 -5.43 1.80 8.48
CA LEU A 127 -6.20 3.01 8.10
C LEU A 127 -7.01 2.77 6.82
N PHE A 128 -6.45 2.01 5.85
CA PHE A 128 -7.13 1.67 4.61
C PHE A 128 -8.46 0.95 4.89
N GLU A 129 -8.45 -0.11 5.71
CA GLU A 129 -9.66 -0.89 6.03
C GLU A 129 -10.68 -0.07 6.79
N ARG A 130 -10.23 0.73 7.76
CA ARG A 130 -11.12 1.61 8.52
C ARG A 130 -11.83 2.61 7.61
N LEU A 131 -11.09 3.31 6.75
CA LEU A 131 -11.66 4.27 5.81
C LEU A 131 -12.56 3.57 4.78
N TYR A 132 -12.14 2.42 4.25
CA TYR A 132 -12.94 1.65 3.32
C TYR A 132 -14.28 1.23 3.94
N ARG A 133 -14.29 0.72 5.17
CA ARG A 133 -15.52 0.38 5.90
C ARG A 133 -16.43 1.59 6.08
N THR A 134 -15.86 2.72 6.49
CA THR A 134 -16.61 3.96 6.70
C THR A 134 -17.25 4.48 5.41
N VAL A 135 -16.52 4.45 4.31
CA VAL A 135 -17.00 4.96 3.02
C VAL A 135 -17.96 3.96 2.38
N SER A 136 -17.69 2.66 2.45
CA SER A 136 -18.57 1.63 1.87
C SER A 136 -19.89 1.46 2.61
N ALA A 137 -19.96 1.74 3.90
CA ALA A 137 -21.21 1.75 4.66
C ALA A 137 -22.18 2.88 4.21
N ASN A 138 -21.64 3.94 3.63
CA ASN A 138 -22.41 5.11 3.19
C ASN A 138 -22.70 5.11 1.68
N HIS A 139 -22.97 3.95 1.09
CA HIS A 139 -23.20 3.76 -0.36
C HIS A 139 -24.31 4.62 -0.98
N SER A 140 -25.18 5.24 -0.19
CA SER A 140 -26.35 6.00 -0.67
C SER A 140 -26.01 7.40 -1.18
N SER A 141 -24.78 7.89 -1.03
CA SER A 141 -24.41 9.23 -1.46
C SER A 141 -23.52 9.19 -2.70
N PRO A 142 -23.89 9.91 -3.79
CA PRO A 142 -23.03 10.06 -4.97
C PRO A 142 -21.63 10.62 -4.65
N THR A 143 -21.49 11.27 -3.51
CA THR A 143 -20.26 11.88 -3.04
C THR A 143 -19.26 10.84 -2.51
N THR A 144 -19.75 9.77 -1.88
CA THR A 144 -18.90 8.72 -1.29
C THR A 144 -18.21 7.86 -2.33
N GLN A 145 -18.82 7.61 -3.47
CA GLN A 145 -18.25 6.83 -4.58
C GLN A 145 -17.00 7.50 -5.21
N ARG A 146 -16.75 8.78 -4.91
CA ARG A 146 -15.56 9.51 -5.39
C ARG A 146 -14.30 9.26 -4.57
N PHE A 147 -14.41 8.63 -3.41
CA PHE A 147 -13.29 8.46 -2.49
C PHE A 147 -12.56 7.11 -2.62
N TYR A 148 -13.17 6.13 -3.28
CA TYR A 148 -12.53 4.85 -3.55
C TYR A 148 -12.93 4.30 -4.91
N ASP A 149 -12.07 3.47 -5.47
CA ASP A 149 -12.30 2.74 -6.72
C ASP A 149 -11.60 1.40 -6.66
N MET A 150 -12.04 0.44 -7.46
CA MET A 150 -11.47 -0.89 -7.55
C MET A 150 -10.82 -1.10 -8.92
N LEU A 151 -9.54 -1.48 -8.93
CA LEU A 151 -8.84 -1.88 -10.13
C LEU A 151 -9.24 -3.31 -10.50
N CYS A 152 -10.06 -3.47 -11.53
CA CYS A 152 -10.57 -4.78 -11.95
C CYS A 152 -9.65 -5.50 -12.94
N ARG A 153 -8.72 -4.82 -13.62
CA ARG A 153 -7.84 -5.43 -14.62
C ARG A 153 -6.54 -5.92 -13.99
N GLN A 154 -6.32 -7.22 -14.01
CA GLN A 154 -5.11 -7.84 -13.46
C GLN A 154 -4.18 -8.33 -14.58
N GLY A 155 -2.87 -8.12 -14.41
CA GLY A 155 -1.81 -8.55 -15.33
C GLY A 155 -0.88 -9.63 -14.77
N ARG A 156 -1.10 -10.08 -13.52
CA ARG A 156 -0.15 -10.96 -12.81
C ARG A 156 -0.47 -12.44 -12.96
N MET A 157 -1.71 -12.84 -12.63
CA MET A 157 -2.08 -14.24 -12.53
C MET A 157 -2.51 -14.81 -13.87
N ASN A 158 -2.19 -16.09 -14.09
CA ASN A 158 -2.80 -16.90 -15.15
C ASN A 158 -4.32 -16.91 -14.98
N VAL A 159 -5.07 -17.02 -16.09
CA VAL A 159 -6.53 -16.97 -16.09
C VAL A 159 -7.14 -18.08 -15.22
N GLU A 160 -6.61 -19.30 -15.31
CA GLU A 160 -7.12 -20.43 -14.55
C GLU A 160 -6.85 -20.28 -13.05
N VAL A 161 -5.63 -19.84 -12.70
CA VAL A 161 -5.25 -19.56 -11.30
C VAL A 161 -6.09 -18.43 -10.70
N ALA A 162 -6.42 -17.43 -11.50
CA ALA A 162 -7.21 -16.28 -11.06
C ALA A 162 -8.68 -16.60 -10.78
N GLN A 163 -9.21 -17.70 -11.32
CA GLN A 163 -10.64 -18.03 -11.20
C GLN A 163 -11.09 -18.18 -9.74
N PHE A 164 -10.32 -18.91 -8.93
CA PHE A 164 -10.68 -19.13 -7.53
C PHE A 164 -10.71 -17.83 -6.73
N PRO A 165 -9.62 -17.06 -6.63
CA PRO A 165 -9.67 -15.79 -5.88
C PRO A 165 -10.67 -14.80 -6.45
N ASN A 166 -10.86 -14.76 -7.76
CA ASN A 166 -11.83 -13.87 -8.38
C ASN A 166 -13.27 -14.16 -7.91
N ARG A 167 -13.67 -15.44 -7.88
CA ARG A 167 -14.99 -15.83 -7.38
C ARG A 167 -15.13 -15.68 -5.87
N ALA A 168 -14.11 -16.09 -5.12
CA ALA A 168 -14.18 -16.16 -3.67
C ALA A 168 -14.13 -14.76 -3.01
N PHE A 169 -13.36 -13.82 -3.58
CA PHE A 169 -13.03 -12.55 -2.90
C PHE A 169 -13.42 -11.31 -3.69
N TYR A 170 -13.49 -11.38 -5.04
CA TYR A 170 -13.70 -10.21 -5.89
C TYR A 170 -15.02 -10.22 -6.67
N GLY A 171 -15.93 -11.13 -6.33
CA GLY A 171 -17.27 -11.18 -6.93
C GLY A 171 -17.27 -11.42 -8.45
N GLY A 172 -16.21 -12.00 -9.00
CA GLY A 172 -16.06 -12.22 -10.44
C GLY A 172 -15.64 -10.99 -11.25
N LEU A 173 -15.26 -9.89 -10.59
CA LEU A 173 -15.00 -8.59 -11.25
C LEU A 173 -13.58 -8.47 -11.83
N LEU A 174 -12.67 -9.40 -11.51
CA LEU A 174 -11.30 -9.34 -12.04
C LEU A 174 -11.25 -9.83 -13.48
N GLU A 175 -10.65 -9.03 -14.34
CA GLU A 175 -10.44 -9.32 -15.76
C GLU A 175 -8.94 -9.43 -16.07
N ALA A 176 -8.54 -10.47 -16.79
CA ALA A 176 -7.17 -10.58 -17.29
C ALA A 176 -6.94 -9.59 -18.43
N VAL A 177 -5.77 -8.94 -18.45
CA VAL A 177 -5.40 -8.00 -19.53
C VAL A 177 -4.93 -8.69 -20.81
N GLY A 178 -4.84 -10.04 -20.81
CA GLY A 178 -4.52 -10.84 -21.99
C GLY A 178 -3.02 -10.95 -22.30
N LEU A 179 -2.16 -10.80 -21.31
CA LEU A 179 -0.71 -11.00 -21.48
C LEU A 179 -0.38 -12.48 -21.76
N PRO A 180 0.69 -12.76 -22.53
CA PRO A 180 1.02 -14.14 -22.92
C PRO A 180 1.12 -15.13 -21.77
N HIS A 181 1.75 -14.75 -20.66
CA HIS A 181 1.89 -15.59 -19.47
C HIS A 181 0.56 -15.87 -18.76
N GLN A 182 -0.46 -15.06 -18.97
CA GLN A 182 -1.77 -15.28 -18.40
C GLN A 182 -2.56 -16.39 -19.09
N GLN A 183 -2.20 -16.73 -20.33
CA GLN A 183 -2.86 -17.73 -21.17
C GLN A 183 -2.03 -19.02 -21.31
N GLY A 184 -0.82 -19.04 -20.75
CA GLY A 184 0.06 -20.20 -20.79
C GLY A 184 -0.55 -21.37 -20.02
N LYS A 185 -0.54 -22.56 -20.61
CA LYS A 185 -0.89 -23.79 -19.92
C LYS A 185 0.32 -24.35 -19.19
N LEU A 186 0.09 -24.92 -18.02
CA LEU A 186 1.13 -25.67 -17.32
C LEU A 186 1.42 -26.95 -18.13
N VAL A 187 2.64 -27.04 -18.65
CA VAL A 187 3.11 -28.26 -19.29
C VAL A 187 3.92 -29.03 -18.25
N LEU A 188 3.39 -30.14 -17.78
CA LEU A 188 4.11 -31.04 -16.88
C LEU A 188 5.23 -31.75 -17.63
N ALA A 189 6.38 -31.93 -16.95
CA ALA A 189 7.49 -32.68 -17.52
C ALA A 189 7.06 -34.12 -17.82
N PRO A 190 7.53 -34.73 -18.94
CA PRO A 190 7.22 -36.11 -19.27
C PRO A 190 7.58 -37.05 -18.10
N GLY A 191 6.64 -37.87 -17.66
CA GLY A 191 6.80 -38.77 -16.52
C GLY A 191 6.10 -38.33 -15.22
N LEU A 192 5.62 -37.09 -15.14
CA LEU A 192 4.73 -36.64 -14.04
C LEU A 192 3.25 -36.82 -14.37
N GLU A 193 2.94 -37.18 -15.60
CA GLU A 193 1.56 -37.35 -16.10
C GLU A 193 0.82 -38.57 -15.50
N SER A 194 1.55 -39.47 -14.81
CA SER A 194 1.00 -40.67 -14.18
C SER A 194 0.90 -40.62 -12.66
N ASP A 195 1.18 -39.48 -12.05
CA ASP A 195 1.05 -39.33 -10.61
C ASP A 195 -0.37 -38.83 -10.27
N GLU A 196 -1.10 -39.57 -9.41
CA GLU A 196 -2.45 -39.21 -8.94
C GLU A 196 -2.53 -37.74 -8.44
N PHE A 197 -1.40 -37.21 -7.97
CA PHE A 197 -1.30 -35.81 -7.53
C PHE A 197 -1.28 -34.82 -8.70
N ALA A 198 -0.68 -35.20 -9.83
CA ALA A 198 -0.65 -34.37 -11.03
C ALA A 198 -2.05 -34.30 -11.68
N ASP A 199 -2.82 -35.36 -11.68
CA ASP A 199 -4.19 -35.42 -12.22
C ASP A 199 -5.15 -34.51 -11.42
N VAL A 200 -4.95 -34.40 -10.10
CA VAL A 200 -5.73 -33.49 -9.24
C VAL A 200 -5.41 -32.01 -9.52
N LEU A 201 -4.18 -31.69 -9.88
CA LEU A 201 -3.76 -30.32 -10.20
C LEU A 201 -4.15 -29.89 -11.62
N VAL A 202 -4.29 -30.83 -12.56
CA VAL A 202 -4.60 -30.53 -13.97
C VAL A 202 -6.09 -30.67 -14.29
N SER A 203 -6.84 -31.48 -13.51
CA SER A 203 -8.26 -31.76 -13.74
C SER A 203 -9.23 -30.73 -13.13
N ARG A 204 -8.74 -29.69 -12.54
CA ARG A 204 -9.50 -28.57 -11.96
C ARG A 204 -8.97 -27.26 -12.53
#